data_177d0a849a608652f95a4a4e613861e9
#
_entry.id   177d0a849a608652f95a4a4e613861e9
#
_cell.length_a   1.000
_cell.length_b   1.000
_cell.length_c   1.000
_cell.angle_alpha   90.00
_cell.angle_beta   90.00
_cell.angle_gamma   90.00
#
_symmetry.space_group_name_H-M   'P 1'
#
loop_
_entity.id
_entity.type
_entity.pdbx_description
1 polymer ?
#
loop_
_entity_poly.entity_id
_entity_poly.type
_entity_poly.pdbx_seq_one_letter_code
_entity_poly.pdbx_strand_id
1 'polypeptide(L)'
;MIKDIVVNLTIGVERDAAANYAVSLASIFKAHLVGVAFVYDPKVSANLIVGIPAELIEAQRAATKHLANEAVARFEELAKQAGVMTESQMIDVTPGHVGDTFGRLARSFDLSVIRQAEPNKAEQEVPIIEGALFESGRSVIVVPYVQTQGAKFNCVMVGWDGSRAAARAIGDAMPVLERAKMIEIFTVVAGPTKNTELPGIDIGQHLSRHGLKVEVKRIPAEGINVPEAILSHAADISADFMVMGGYGHSRLREYVLGGATRGILASMTLPTLMSN
;
A
#
# COMPACT_ATOMS: atom_id res chain seq x y z
N MET A 1 -7.26 1.58 16.64
CA MET A 1 -6.05 0.82 17.12
C MET A 1 -5.81 -0.31 16.14
N ILE A 2 -4.60 -0.50 15.66
CA ILE A 2 -4.25 -1.59 14.73
C ILE A 2 -3.88 -2.82 15.57
N LYS A 3 -4.57 -3.96 15.37
CA LYS A 3 -4.38 -5.23 16.08
C LYS A 3 -4.13 -6.40 15.16
N ASP A 4 -4.67 -6.36 13.95
CA ASP A 4 -4.52 -7.41 12.96
C ASP A 4 -4.03 -6.81 11.64
N ILE A 5 -2.90 -7.31 11.16
CA ILE A 5 -2.28 -6.88 9.89
C ILE A 5 -2.17 -8.09 8.97
N VAL A 6 -2.51 -7.90 7.70
CA VAL A 6 -2.21 -8.89 6.66
C VAL A 6 -1.16 -8.34 5.72
N VAL A 7 -0.17 -9.16 5.36
CA VAL A 7 0.83 -8.81 4.36
C VAL A 7 0.81 -9.80 3.20
N ASN A 8 0.80 -9.28 1.98
CA ASN A 8 1.04 -10.10 0.80
C ASN A 8 2.54 -10.39 0.69
N LEU A 9 2.91 -11.67 0.74
CA LEU A 9 4.28 -12.12 0.57
C LEU A 9 4.61 -12.22 -0.91
N THR A 10 5.61 -11.47 -1.35
CA THR A 10 6.04 -11.48 -2.75
C THR A 10 6.92 -12.71 -3.01
N ILE A 11 6.45 -13.60 -3.86
CA ILE A 11 7.20 -14.81 -4.24
C ILE A 11 8.29 -14.49 -5.28
N GLY A 12 9.36 -15.29 -5.29
CA GLY A 12 10.43 -15.16 -6.29
C GLY A 12 11.31 -13.92 -6.15
N VAL A 13 11.25 -13.22 -5.01
CA VAL A 13 12.16 -12.11 -4.68
C VAL A 13 13.12 -12.53 -3.58
N GLU A 14 14.36 -12.06 -3.66
CA GLU A 14 15.36 -12.31 -2.62
C GLU A 14 15.01 -11.56 -1.32
N ARG A 15 14.53 -10.32 -1.48
CA ARG A 15 14.13 -9.46 -0.38
C ARG A 15 12.72 -8.92 -0.58
N ASP A 16 11.84 -9.21 0.35
CA ASP A 16 10.48 -8.66 0.37
C ASP A 16 10.41 -7.42 1.28
N ALA A 17 10.34 -6.25 0.64
CA ALA A 17 10.24 -4.97 1.34
C ALA A 17 8.94 -4.86 2.17
N ALA A 18 7.83 -5.40 1.66
CA ALA A 18 6.54 -5.36 2.37
C ALA A 18 6.56 -6.25 3.60
N ALA A 19 7.10 -7.47 3.50
CA ALA A 19 7.23 -8.37 4.65
C ALA A 19 8.11 -7.75 5.76
N ASN A 20 9.26 -7.19 5.40
CA ASN A 20 10.14 -6.50 6.36
C ASN A 20 9.44 -5.32 7.04
N TYR A 21 8.73 -4.51 6.25
CA TYR A 21 7.99 -3.35 6.76
C TYR A 21 6.83 -3.77 7.66
N ALA A 22 6.07 -4.80 7.27
CA ALA A 22 4.95 -5.33 8.05
C ALA A 22 5.37 -5.89 9.39
N VAL A 23 6.50 -6.62 9.46
CA VAL A 23 7.06 -7.11 10.72
C VAL A 23 7.43 -5.96 11.65
N SER A 24 8.10 -4.92 11.12
CA SER A 24 8.41 -3.71 11.90
C SER A 24 7.14 -2.99 12.38
N LEU A 25 6.13 -2.88 11.53
CA LEU A 25 4.84 -2.27 11.84
C LEU A 25 4.12 -3.04 12.94
N ALA A 26 4.04 -4.37 12.82
CA ALA A 26 3.43 -5.24 13.81
C ALA A 26 4.12 -5.13 15.18
N SER A 27 5.45 -5.03 15.19
CA SER A 27 6.21 -4.78 16.43
C SER A 27 5.83 -3.45 17.09
N ILE A 28 5.73 -2.35 16.31
CA ILE A 28 5.36 -1.02 16.82
C ILE A 28 3.95 -1.00 17.42
N PHE A 29 2.99 -1.65 16.75
CA PHE A 29 1.59 -1.67 17.17
C PHE A 29 1.24 -2.79 18.15
N LYS A 30 2.16 -3.73 18.37
CA LYS A 30 1.92 -4.99 19.09
C LYS A 30 0.71 -5.71 18.49
N ALA A 31 0.71 -5.82 17.19
CA ALA A 31 -0.34 -6.41 16.37
C ALA A 31 0.02 -7.84 15.98
N HIS A 32 -0.99 -8.67 15.79
CA HIS A 32 -0.88 -9.95 15.13
C HIS A 32 -0.62 -9.71 13.63
N LEU A 33 0.18 -10.57 12.99
CA LEU A 33 0.56 -10.42 11.59
C LEU A 33 0.36 -11.72 10.83
N VAL A 34 -0.42 -11.66 9.76
CA VAL A 34 -0.65 -12.81 8.86
C VAL A 34 0.06 -12.57 7.54
N GLY A 35 0.95 -13.49 7.17
CA GLY A 35 1.62 -13.52 5.87
C GLY A 35 0.84 -14.40 4.89
N VAL A 36 0.52 -13.87 3.71
CA VAL A 36 -0.21 -14.60 2.66
C VAL A 36 0.66 -14.71 1.41
N ALA A 37 0.97 -15.94 1.01
CA ALA A 37 1.65 -16.24 -0.25
C ALA A 37 0.67 -16.87 -1.24
N PHE A 38 0.59 -16.33 -2.46
CA PHE A 38 -0.25 -16.90 -3.51
C PHE A 38 0.52 -17.94 -4.33
N VAL A 39 -0.10 -19.08 -4.51
CA VAL A 39 0.33 -20.13 -5.46
C VAL A 39 -0.51 -19.99 -6.71
N TYR A 40 0.11 -19.52 -7.78
CA TYR A 40 -0.59 -19.26 -9.03
C TYR A 40 -0.75 -20.54 -9.85
N ASP A 41 -1.99 -20.81 -10.26
CA ASP A 41 -2.24 -21.80 -11.29
C ASP A 41 -1.59 -21.38 -12.62
N PRO A 42 -1.06 -22.31 -13.41
CA PRO A 42 -0.49 -21.98 -14.70
C PRO A 42 -1.47 -21.25 -15.61
N LYS A 43 -1.02 -20.17 -16.26
CA LYS A 43 -1.79 -19.45 -17.29
C LYS A 43 -1.91 -20.34 -18.53
N VAL A 44 -2.94 -21.18 -18.60
CA VAL A 44 -3.26 -21.96 -19.79
C VAL A 44 -4.29 -21.19 -20.60
N SER A 45 -3.89 -20.62 -21.74
CA SER A 45 -4.84 -19.99 -22.67
C SER A 45 -5.85 -21.02 -23.14
N ALA A 46 -7.15 -20.69 -23.07
CA ALA A 46 -8.26 -21.58 -23.45
C ALA A 46 -8.07 -22.20 -24.85
N ASN A 47 -7.39 -21.52 -25.75
CA ASN A 47 -7.08 -21.99 -27.11
C ASN A 47 -5.89 -22.98 -27.18
N LEU A 48 -5.15 -23.20 -26.09
CA LEU A 48 -3.98 -24.05 -26.01
C LEU A 48 -4.17 -25.26 -25.08
N ILE A 49 -5.37 -25.42 -24.50
CA ILE A 49 -5.69 -26.54 -23.60
C ILE A 49 -5.54 -27.91 -24.29
N VAL A 50 -5.71 -27.95 -25.60
CA VAL A 50 -5.52 -29.17 -26.40
C VAL A 50 -4.05 -29.28 -26.79
N GLY A 51 -3.21 -29.88 -25.93
CA GLY A 51 -1.83 -30.22 -26.27
C GLY A 51 -0.75 -29.90 -25.25
N ILE A 52 -1.06 -29.25 -24.14
CA ILE A 52 -0.06 -29.05 -23.06
C ILE A 52 -0.03 -30.32 -22.19
N PRO A 53 1.13 -31.02 -22.06
CA PRO A 53 1.26 -32.15 -21.18
C PRO A 53 0.90 -31.82 -19.74
N ALA A 54 0.14 -32.66 -19.06
CA ALA A 54 -0.25 -32.48 -17.67
C ALA A 54 1.00 -32.31 -16.75
N GLU A 55 2.08 -33.01 -17.08
CA GLU A 55 3.35 -32.95 -16.37
C GLU A 55 3.97 -31.55 -16.38
N LEU A 56 3.78 -30.77 -17.47
CA LEU A 56 4.29 -29.38 -17.54
C LEU A 56 3.48 -28.46 -16.65
N ILE A 57 2.16 -28.64 -16.58
CA ILE A 57 1.27 -27.88 -15.70
C ILE A 57 1.63 -28.17 -14.24
N GLU A 58 1.82 -29.42 -13.89
CA GLU A 58 2.20 -29.84 -12.54
C GLU A 58 3.59 -29.32 -12.16
N ALA A 59 4.57 -29.37 -13.07
CA ALA A 59 5.90 -28.86 -12.84
C ALA A 59 5.88 -27.34 -12.59
N GLN A 60 5.09 -26.57 -13.34
CA GLN A 60 4.96 -25.13 -13.15
C GLN A 60 4.28 -24.79 -11.80
N ARG A 61 3.23 -25.52 -11.44
CA ARG A 61 2.56 -25.37 -10.14
C ARG A 61 3.50 -25.72 -8.98
N ALA A 62 4.26 -26.79 -9.09
CA ALA A 62 5.27 -27.18 -8.10
C ALA A 62 6.34 -26.12 -7.93
N ALA A 63 6.83 -25.51 -9.03
CA ALA A 63 7.79 -24.40 -8.99
C ALA A 63 7.21 -23.18 -8.27
N THR A 64 5.97 -22.77 -8.56
CA THR A 64 5.32 -21.64 -7.88
C THR A 64 5.12 -21.95 -6.40
N LYS A 65 4.72 -23.16 -6.05
CA LYS A 65 4.56 -23.60 -4.66
C LYS A 65 5.90 -23.59 -3.91
N HIS A 66 6.97 -23.96 -4.56
CA HIS A 66 8.31 -23.88 -3.98
C HIS A 66 8.69 -22.44 -3.63
N LEU A 67 8.49 -21.50 -4.56
CA LEU A 67 8.74 -20.08 -4.31
C LEU A 67 7.85 -19.50 -3.19
N ALA A 68 6.60 -19.95 -3.09
CA ALA A 68 5.71 -19.56 -2.00
C ALA A 68 6.21 -20.08 -0.64
N ASN A 69 6.66 -21.35 -0.57
CA ASN A 69 7.25 -21.90 0.66
C ASN A 69 8.50 -21.13 1.09
N GLU A 70 9.36 -20.75 0.15
CA GLU A 70 10.54 -19.93 0.47
C GLU A 70 10.16 -18.54 0.99
N ALA A 71 9.13 -17.90 0.41
CA ALA A 71 8.64 -16.61 0.87
C ALA A 71 8.08 -16.70 2.29
N VAL A 72 7.29 -17.74 2.58
CA VAL A 72 6.76 -18.04 3.91
C VAL A 72 7.89 -18.27 4.91
N ALA A 73 8.85 -19.13 4.59
CA ALA A 73 9.96 -19.44 5.49
C ALA A 73 10.79 -18.19 5.84
N ARG A 74 11.07 -17.32 4.84
CA ARG A 74 11.77 -16.04 5.09
C ARG A 74 10.96 -15.11 5.99
N PHE A 75 9.66 -15.01 5.76
CA PHE A 75 8.77 -14.18 6.58
C PHE A 75 8.73 -14.67 8.03
N GLU A 76 8.55 -15.95 8.26
CA GLU A 76 8.50 -16.55 9.61
C GLU A 76 9.83 -16.34 10.37
N GLU A 77 10.95 -16.48 9.69
CA GLU A 77 12.26 -16.21 10.30
C GLU A 77 12.43 -14.74 10.68
N LEU A 78 12.02 -13.80 9.80
CA LEU A 78 12.03 -12.37 10.09
C LEU A 78 11.14 -12.02 11.29
N ALA A 79 9.95 -12.57 11.36
CA ALA A 79 9.00 -12.34 12.44
C ALA A 79 9.53 -12.91 13.77
N LYS A 80 10.11 -14.10 13.75
CA LYS A 80 10.75 -14.74 14.91
C LYS A 80 11.89 -13.90 15.46
N GLN A 81 12.76 -13.38 14.58
CA GLN A 81 13.88 -12.51 14.99
C GLN A 81 13.38 -11.21 15.63
N ALA A 82 12.24 -10.67 15.17
CA ALA A 82 11.62 -9.48 15.71
C ALA A 82 10.72 -9.73 16.93
N GLY A 83 10.50 -10.98 17.33
CA GLY A 83 9.59 -11.36 18.43
C GLY A 83 8.12 -11.04 18.13
N VAL A 84 7.71 -11.06 16.86
CA VAL A 84 6.34 -10.80 16.42
C VAL A 84 5.59 -12.13 16.27
N MET A 85 4.39 -12.21 16.84
CA MET A 85 3.50 -13.36 16.62
C MET A 85 2.90 -13.31 15.22
N THR A 86 3.07 -14.40 14.48
CA THR A 86 2.63 -14.48 13.08
C THR A 86 1.94 -15.81 12.77
N GLU A 87 1.09 -15.75 11.76
CA GLU A 87 0.58 -16.89 11.02
C GLU A 87 0.92 -16.75 9.55
N SER A 88 1.00 -17.87 8.84
CA SER A 88 1.27 -17.91 7.41
C SER A 88 0.23 -18.74 6.68
N GLN A 89 -0.21 -18.26 5.53
CA GLN A 89 -1.16 -18.96 4.68
C GLN A 89 -0.65 -19.01 3.23
N MET A 90 -0.77 -20.17 2.60
CA MET A 90 -0.61 -20.31 1.16
C MET A 90 -1.99 -20.52 0.53
N ILE A 91 -2.29 -19.74 -0.49
CA ILE A 91 -3.60 -19.75 -1.16
C ILE A 91 -3.41 -20.03 -2.65
N ASP A 92 -3.97 -21.13 -3.11
CA ASP A 92 -4.03 -21.44 -4.54
C ASP A 92 -4.97 -20.44 -5.22
N VAL A 93 -4.53 -19.82 -6.31
CA VAL A 93 -5.31 -18.79 -7.01
C VAL A 93 -5.12 -18.84 -8.51
N THR A 94 -6.23 -18.66 -9.23
CA THR A 94 -6.17 -18.40 -10.66
C THR A 94 -5.72 -16.95 -10.90
N PRO A 95 -4.77 -16.67 -11.81
CA PRO A 95 -4.16 -15.36 -11.99
C PRO A 95 -5.12 -14.17 -12.10
N GLY A 96 -6.29 -14.33 -12.69
CA GLY A 96 -7.29 -13.25 -12.82
C GLY A 96 -8.10 -12.95 -11.55
N HIS A 97 -7.97 -13.74 -10.48
CA HIS A 97 -8.79 -13.64 -9.27
C HIS A 97 -7.99 -13.27 -8.02
N VAL A 98 -6.70 -13.02 -8.15
CA VAL A 98 -5.84 -12.73 -6.98
C VAL A 98 -6.27 -11.47 -6.23
N GLY A 99 -6.64 -10.41 -6.94
CA GLY A 99 -7.12 -9.16 -6.34
C GLY A 99 -8.38 -9.35 -5.53
N ASP A 100 -9.40 -9.99 -6.10
CA ASP A 100 -10.66 -10.30 -5.40
C ASP A 100 -10.43 -11.20 -4.19
N THR A 101 -9.53 -12.18 -4.32
CA THR A 101 -9.22 -13.11 -3.24
C THR A 101 -8.53 -12.39 -2.08
N PHE A 102 -7.52 -11.56 -2.37
CA PHE A 102 -6.86 -10.77 -1.34
C PHE A 102 -7.79 -9.72 -0.73
N GLY A 103 -8.57 -9.01 -1.55
CA GLY A 103 -9.53 -8.02 -1.07
C GLY A 103 -10.56 -8.61 -0.11
N ARG A 104 -11.12 -9.78 -0.40
CA ARG A 104 -12.03 -10.49 0.50
C ARG A 104 -11.36 -10.90 1.80
N LEU A 105 -10.14 -11.44 1.73
CA LEU A 105 -9.36 -11.81 2.92
C LEU A 105 -9.11 -10.59 3.81
N ALA A 106 -8.69 -9.49 3.22
CA ALA A 106 -8.31 -8.26 3.91
C ALA A 106 -9.46 -7.61 4.70
N ARG A 107 -10.72 -7.96 4.42
CA ARG A 107 -11.90 -7.47 5.18
C ARG A 107 -11.82 -7.80 6.67
N SER A 108 -11.18 -8.90 7.03
CA SER A 108 -11.07 -9.38 8.42
C SER A 108 -9.89 -8.79 9.18
N PHE A 109 -9.12 -7.90 8.54
CA PHE A 109 -7.94 -7.26 9.13
C PHE A 109 -8.15 -5.76 9.29
N ASP A 110 -7.36 -5.12 10.14
CA ASP A 110 -7.39 -3.67 10.31
C ASP A 110 -6.64 -2.97 9.18
N LEU A 111 -5.60 -3.62 8.64
CA LEU A 111 -4.66 -3.03 7.70
C LEU A 111 -4.03 -4.10 6.80
N SER A 112 -3.87 -3.77 5.54
CA SER A 112 -3.10 -4.57 4.58
C SER A 112 -1.75 -3.92 4.29
N VAL A 113 -0.71 -4.74 4.07
CA VAL A 113 0.61 -4.29 3.63
C VAL A 113 0.97 -5.03 2.34
N ILE A 114 1.30 -4.27 1.29
CA ILE A 114 1.57 -4.82 -0.04
C ILE A 114 2.81 -4.13 -0.61
N ARG A 115 3.65 -4.89 -1.28
CA ARG A 115 4.82 -4.35 -1.99
C ARG A 115 4.37 -3.58 -3.23
N GLN A 116 5.00 -2.44 -3.51
CA GLN A 116 4.86 -1.73 -4.78
C GLN A 116 5.28 -2.64 -5.94
N ALA A 117 4.53 -2.60 -7.03
CA ALA A 117 4.89 -3.29 -8.25
C ALA A 117 6.21 -2.74 -8.83
N GLU A 118 7.13 -3.62 -9.18
CA GLU A 118 8.34 -3.21 -9.92
C GLU A 118 7.99 -2.86 -11.36
N PRO A 119 8.67 -1.87 -11.94
CA PRO A 119 8.59 -1.63 -13.38
C PRO A 119 8.86 -2.95 -14.15
N ASN A 120 8.02 -3.26 -15.13
CA ASN A 120 8.07 -4.50 -15.94
C ASN A 120 7.74 -5.82 -15.22
N LYS A 121 7.31 -5.80 -13.95
CA LYS A 121 6.87 -6.98 -13.18
C LYS A 121 5.52 -6.76 -12.50
N ALA A 122 4.73 -5.83 -12.98
CA ALA A 122 3.50 -5.35 -12.32
C ALA A 122 2.30 -6.31 -12.38
N GLU A 123 2.43 -7.48 -13.00
CA GLU A 123 1.29 -8.38 -13.27
C GLU A 123 0.68 -8.99 -11.99
N GLN A 124 1.41 -9.08 -10.92
CA GLN A 124 0.95 -9.73 -9.69
C GLN A 124 0.51 -8.73 -8.63
N GLU A 125 1.32 -7.69 -8.36
CA GLU A 125 1.09 -6.75 -7.27
C GLU A 125 -0.03 -5.76 -7.56
N VAL A 126 -0.16 -5.27 -8.81
CA VAL A 126 -1.19 -4.27 -9.16
C VAL A 126 -2.61 -4.78 -8.87
N PRO A 127 -3.01 -5.99 -9.31
CA PRO A 127 -4.33 -6.52 -8.96
C PRO A 127 -4.55 -6.67 -7.45
N ILE A 128 -3.51 -7.02 -6.68
CA ILE A 128 -3.60 -7.18 -5.23
C ILE A 128 -3.81 -5.82 -4.55
N ILE A 129 -3.07 -4.79 -4.98
CA ILE A 129 -3.23 -3.41 -4.49
C ILE A 129 -4.64 -2.89 -4.78
N GLU A 130 -5.14 -3.11 -6.00
CA GLU A 130 -6.50 -2.72 -6.39
C GLU A 130 -7.55 -3.48 -5.58
N GLY A 131 -7.41 -4.79 -5.42
CA GLY A 131 -8.30 -5.60 -4.58
C GLY A 131 -8.32 -5.12 -3.13
N ALA A 132 -7.16 -4.82 -2.54
CA ALA A 132 -7.08 -4.26 -1.21
C ALA A 132 -7.79 -2.91 -1.09
N LEU A 133 -7.63 -2.01 -2.06
CA LEU A 133 -8.23 -0.68 -2.05
C LEU A 133 -9.74 -0.69 -2.27
N PHE A 134 -10.23 -1.50 -3.22
CA PHE A 134 -11.62 -1.41 -3.67
C PHE A 134 -12.54 -2.46 -3.07
N GLU A 135 -12.01 -3.64 -2.69
CA GLU A 135 -12.81 -4.77 -2.27
C GLU A 135 -12.73 -5.06 -0.77
N SER A 136 -11.73 -4.53 -0.06
CA SER A 136 -11.57 -4.80 1.37
C SER A 136 -12.42 -3.90 2.27
N GLY A 137 -12.62 -2.64 1.89
CA GLY A 137 -13.17 -1.61 2.77
C GLY A 137 -12.23 -1.19 3.89
N ARG A 138 -10.94 -1.55 3.78
CA ARG A 138 -9.87 -1.26 4.75
C ARG A 138 -8.75 -0.48 4.09
N SER A 139 -7.91 0.16 4.89
CA SER A 139 -6.72 0.85 4.39
C SER A 139 -5.64 -0.15 3.96
N VAL A 140 -4.81 0.29 3.02
CA VAL A 140 -3.64 -0.45 2.57
C VAL A 140 -2.40 0.42 2.68
N ILE A 141 -1.30 -0.13 3.18
CA ILE A 141 0.03 0.46 3.04
C ILE A 141 0.72 -0.20 1.84
N VAL A 142 1.04 0.63 0.84
CA VAL A 142 1.91 0.20 -0.25
C VAL A 142 3.34 0.58 0.10
N VAL A 143 4.23 -0.40 0.07
CA VAL A 143 5.64 -0.26 0.46
C VAL A 143 6.50 -0.24 -0.80
N PRO A 144 7.33 0.80 -1.02
CA PRO A 144 8.23 0.85 -2.15
C PRO A 144 9.09 -0.41 -2.24
N TYR A 145 9.28 -0.94 -3.44
CA TYR A 145 10.14 -2.14 -3.62
C TYR A 145 11.61 -1.87 -3.25
N VAL A 146 12.02 -0.61 -3.27
CA VAL A 146 13.35 -0.16 -2.85
C VAL A 146 13.48 0.07 -1.33
N GLN A 147 12.38 -0.04 -0.56
CA GLN A 147 12.37 0.21 0.88
C GLN A 147 13.27 -0.78 1.61
N THR A 148 14.20 -0.24 2.41
CA THR A 148 15.16 -1.04 3.17
C THR A 148 14.98 -0.94 4.68
N GLN A 149 14.31 0.09 5.16
CA GLN A 149 14.12 0.37 6.56
C GLN A 149 12.75 -0.10 7.06
N GLY A 150 12.64 -0.39 8.35
CA GLY A 150 11.37 -0.65 9.00
C GLY A 150 10.48 0.61 9.09
N ALA A 151 9.30 0.44 9.66
CA ALA A 151 8.34 1.52 9.82
C ALA A 151 8.87 2.62 10.74
N LYS A 152 8.73 3.87 10.30
CA LYS A 152 9.07 5.09 11.04
C LYS A 152 8.00 6.14 10.76
N PHE A 153 7.77 7.00 11.76
CA PHE A 153 6.77 8.07 11.71
C PHE A 153 7.38 9.37 12.26
N ASN A 154 8.60 9.73 11.79
CA ASN A 154 9.22 10.98 12.24
C ASN A 154 8.60 12.17 11.51
N CYS A 155 8.36 12.06 10.20
CA CYS A 155 7.71 13.06 9.39
C CYS A 155 6.65 12.39 8.50
N VAL A 156 5.39 12.62 8.82
CA VAL A 156 4.25 12.06 8.09
C VAL A 156 3.60 13.13 7.24
N MET A 157 3.55 12.91 5.94
CA MET A 157 2.80 13.75 5.00
C MET A 157 1.36 13.27 4.88
N VAL A 158 0.40 14.18 4.88
CA VAL A 158 -1.03 13.90 4.73
C VAL A 158 -1.59 14.68 3.54
N GLY A 159 -1.94 13.98 2.47
CA GLY A 159 -2.54 14.60 1.29
C GLY A 159 -4.01 14.91 1.50
N TRP A 160 -4.36 16.18 1.34
CA TRP A 160 -5.74 16.66 1.47
C TRP A 160 -6.23 17.33 0.20
N ASP A 161 -7.29 16.78 -0.39
CA ASP A 161 -8.00 17.31 -1.56
C ASP A 161 -9.49 17.57 -1.31
N GLY A 162 -9.94 17.43 -0.05
CA GLY A 162 -11.35 17.55 0.32
C GLY A 162 -12.21 16.35 -0.06
N SER A 163 -11.65 15.28 -0.62
CA SER A 163 -12.41 14.11 -1.03
C SER A 163 -12.77 13.19 0.16
N ARG A 164 -13.80 12.34 -0.07
CA ARG A 164 -14.17 11.31 0.89
C ARG A 164 -13.03 10.32 1.14
N ALA A 165 -12.28 9.99 0.10
CA ALA A 165 -11.15 9.08 0.18
C ALA A 165 -10.03 9.67 1.05
N ALA A 166 -9.71 10.97 0.91
CA ALA A 166 -8.74 11.66 1.78
C ALA A 166 -9.23 11.70 3.23
N ALA A 167 -10.49 12.02 3.47
CA ALA A 167 -11.07 12.01 4.81
C ALA A 167 -11.04 10.61 5.44
N ARG A 168 -11.34 9.56 4.64
CA ARG A 168 -11.25 8.16 5.07
C ARG A 168 -9.82 7.78 5.42
N ALA A 169 -8.86 8.11 4.57
CA ALA A 169 -7.44 7.81 4.77
C ALA A 169 -6.89 8.44 6.06
N ILE A 170 -7.28 9.67 6.36
CA ILE A 170 -6.93 10.35 7.62
C ILE A 170 -7.51 9.59 8.82
N GLY A 171 -8.78 9.22 8.78
CA GLY A 171 -9.43 8.46 9.85
C GLY A 171 -8.75 7.11 10.10
N ASP A 172 -8.45 6.38 9.03
CA ASP A 172 -7.78 5.07 9.10
C ASP A 172 -6.31 5.21 9.56
N ALA A 173 -5.66 6.35 9.26
CA ALA A 173 -4.27 6.62 9.65
C ALA A 173 -4.11 7.16 11.09
N MET A 174 -5.19 7.47 11.81
CA MET A 174 -5.09 8.05 13.17
C MET A 174 -4.12 7.30 14.09
N PRO A 175 -4.08 5.94 14.12
CA PRO A 175 -3.10 5.22 14.95
C PRO A 175 -1.63 5.48 14.58
N VAL A 176 -1.35 5.82 13.32
CA VAL A 176 -0.03 6.22 12.82
C VAL A 176 0.24 7.68 13.19
N LEU A 177 -0.74 8.57 12.93
CA LEU A 177 -0.63 10.01 13.20
C LEU A 177 -0.38 10.31 14.68
N GLU A 178 -1.00 9.55 15.59
CA GLU A 178 -0.76 9.65 17.03
C GLU A 178 0.69 9.32 17.45
N ARG A 179 1.44 8.64 16.59
CA ARG A 179 2.86 8.29 16.80
C ARG A 179 3.83 9.17 16.03
N ALA A 180 3.30 10.00 15.15
CA ALA A 180 4.12 10.89 14.34
C ALA A 180 4.76 11.98 15.20
N LYS A 181 6.03 12.30 14.93
CA LYS A 181 6.70 13.43 15.58
C LYS A 181 6.33 14.76 14.92
N MET A 182 6.15 14.74 13.60
CA MET A 182 5.72 15.85 12.78
C MET A 182 4.69 15.38 11.77
N ILE A 183 3.64 16.16 11.59
CA ILE A 183 2.61 15.90 10.58
C ILE A 183 2.51 17.13 9.70
N GLU A 184 2.66 16.94 8.40
CA GLU A 184 2.42 17.98 7.42
C GLU A 184 1.22 17.64 6.56
N ILE A 185 0.18 18.45 6.63
CA ILE A 185 -0.97 18.37 5.72
C ILE A 185 -0.63 19.19 4.48
N PHE A 186 -0.68 18.56 3.32
CA PHE A 186 -0.42 19.25 2.07
C PHE A 186 -1.60 19.22 1.11
N THR A 187 -1.73 20.30 0.35
CA THR A 187 -2.64 20.39 -0.79
C THR A 187 -1.86 20.81 -2.01
N VAL A 188 -2.01 20.09 -3.12
CA VAL A 188 -1.37 20.46 -4.39
C VAL A 188 -2.22 21.48 -5.10
N VAL A 189 -1.58 22.57 -5.56
CA VAL A 189 -2.25 23.70 -6.23
C VAL A 189 -1.70 23.83 -7.64
N ALA A 190 -2.56 23.62 -8.64
CA ALA A 190 -2.22 23.84 -10.04
C ALA A 190 -2.69 25.25 -10.45
N GLY A 191 -1.75 26.19 -10.53
CA GLY A 191 -1.99 27.56 -10.98
C GLY A 191 -2.37 28.59 -9.88
N PRO A 192 -2.52 29.88 -10.23
CA PRO A 192 -2.79 30.94 -9.28
C PRO A 192 -4.19 30.81 -8.68
N THR A 193 -4.26 30.49 -7.41
CA THR A 193 -5.52 30.45 -6.66
C THR A 193 -5.95 31.87 -6.25
N LYS A 194 -7.17 32.25 -6.63
CA LYS A 194 -7.79 33.51 -6.20
C LYS A 194 -8.24 33.49 -4.73
N ASN A 195 -8.24 32.33 -4.08
CA ASN A 195 -8.64 32.20 -2.68
C ASN A 195 -7.46 32.46 -1.74
N THR A 196 -7.67 33.39 -0.84
CA THR A 196 -6.72 33.76 0.24
C THR A 196 -6.67 32.73 1.38
N GLU A 197 -7.67 31.84 1.48
CA GLU A 197 -7.70 30.80 2.50
C GLU A 197 -6.76 29.63 2.13
N LEU A 198 -6.01 29.12 3.13
CA LEU A 198 -5.18 27.93 2.97
C LEU A 198 -6.08 26.70 2.88
N PRO A 199 -6.11 25.99 1.72
CA PRO A 199 -6.80 24.71 1.66
C PRO A 199 -6.26 23.77 2.72
N GLY A 200 -7.15 23.10 3.45
CA GLY A 200 -6.75 22.16 4.51
C GLY A 200 -6.64 22.75 5.90
N ILE A 201 -6.92 24.05 6.09
CA ILE A 201 -6.90 24.65 7.44
C ILE A 201 -7.97 24.03 8.35
N ASP A 202 -9.10 23.68 7.80
CA ASP A 202 -10.21 22.99 8.46
C ASP A 202 -9.82 21.60 8.97
N ILE A 203 -9.17 20.81 8.15
CA ILE A 203 -8.66 19.49 8.56
C ILE A 203 -7.48 19.62 9.51
N GLY A 204 -6.65 20.65 9.35
CA GLY A 204 -5.59 20.99 10.32
C GLY A 204 -6.15 21.28 11.71
N GLN A 205 -7.22 22.08 11.80
CA GLN A 205 -7.93 22.33 13.05
C GLN A 205 -8.59 21.05 13.62
N HIS A 206 -9.16 20.22 12.76
CA HIS A 206 -9.72 18.93 13.18
C HIS A 206 -8.66 18.07 13.85
N LEU A 207 -7.52 17.86 13.22
CA LEU A 207 -6.43 17.04 13.78
C LEU A 207 -5.82 17.68 15.04
N SER A 208 -5.76 19.01 15.12
CA SER A 208 -5.33 19.72 16.33
C SER A 208 -6.25 19.46 17.53
N ARG A 209 -7.58 19.32 17.32
CA ARG A 209 -8.52 18.93 18.38
C ARG A 209 -8.30 17.49 18.88
N HIS A 210 -7.68 16.64 18.07
CA HIS A 210 -7.19 15.31 18.48
C HIS A 210 -5.83 15.36 19.18
N GLY A 211 -5.30 16.55 19.46
CA GLY A 211 -4.02 16.72 20.15
C GLY A 211 -2.79 16.58 19.28
N LEU A 212 -2.98 16.50 17.94
CA LEU A 212 -1.89 16.34 17.00
C LEU A 212 -1.26 17.70 16.64
N LYS A 213 0.07 17.74 16.53
CA LYS A 213 0.80 18.90 16.03
C LYS A 213 0.90 18.81 14.52
N VAL A 214 0.22 19.71 13.82
CA VAL A 214 0.16 19.70 12.37
C VAL A 214 0.61 21.02 11.77
N GLU A 215 1.30 20.95 10.64
CA GLU A 215 1.55 22.07 9.75
C GLU A 215 0.72 21.92 8.48
N VAL A 216 0.28 23.04 7.89
CA VAL A 216 -0.47 23.04 6.63
C VAL A 216 0.35 23.73 5.56
N LYS A 217 0.56 23.06 4.43
CA LYS A 217 1.39 23.52 3.31
C LYS A 217 0.64 23.45 1.98
N ARG A 218 1.03 24.33 1.07
CA ARG A 218 0.66 24.27 -0.34
C ARG A 218 1.87 23.82 -1.15
N ILE A 219 1.66 22.81 -1.99
CA ILE A 219 2.68 22.35 -2.93
C ILE A 219 2.31 22.89 -4.31
N PRO A 220 3.10 23.81 -4.89
CA PRO A 220 2.86 24.25 -6.24
C PRO A 220 3.21 23.14 -7.23
N ALA A 221 2.35 22.92 -8.22
CA ALA A 221 2.58 21.98 -9.32
C ALA A 221 2.65 22.70 -10.66
N GLU A 222 3.31 23.85 -10.71
CA GLU A 222 3.49 24.63 -11.93
C GLU A 222 4.59 24.00 -12.80
N GLY A 223 4.22 23.54 -14.00
CA GLY A 223 5.17 22.98 -14.98
C GLY A 223 5.63 21.53 -14.69
N ILE A 224 5.17 20.90 -13.62
CA ILE A 224 5.45 19.51 -13.27
C ILE A 224 4.13 18.76 -12.98
N ASN A 225 4.15 17.44 -13.10
CA ASN A 225 2.94 16.68 -12.75
C ASN A 225 2.77 16.55 -11.21
N VAL A 226 1.53 16.33 -10.79
CA VAL A 226 1.16 16.26 -9.37
C VAL A 226 1.97 15.21 -8.58
N PRO A 227 2.12 13.95 -9.06
CA PRO A 227 2.97 12.96 -8.37
C PRO A 227 4.41 13.41 -8.16
N GLU A 228 5.03 14.01 -9.18
CA GLU A 228 6.40 14.51 -9.08
C GLU A 228 6.53 15.62 -8.05
N ALA A 229 5.57 16.58 -8.03
CA ALA A 229 5.54 17.64 -7.04
C ALA A 229 5.46 17.08 -5.60
N ILE A 230 4.59 16.09 -5.39
CA ILE A 230 4.41 15.43 -4.09
C ILE A 230 5.70 14.70 -3.66
N LEU A 231 6.27 13.89 -4.54
CA LEU A 231 7.45 13.08 -4.21
C LEU A 231 8.71 13.94 -4.02
N SER A 232 8.86 15.02 -4.81
CA SER A 232 9.94 15.99 -4.61
C SER A 232 9.84 16.67 -3.24
N HIS A 233 8.64 17.15 -2.90
CA HIS A 233 8.40 17.76 -1.60
C HIS A 233 8.64 16.78 -0.43
N ALA A 234 8.20 15.52 -0.59
CA ALA A 234 8.45 14.48 0.40
C ALA A 234 9.96 14.28 0.66
N ALA A 235 10.76 14.31 -0.41
CA ALA A 235 12.22 14.23 -0.29
C ALA A 235 12.81 15.46 0.40
N ASP A 236 12.36 16.68 0.04
CA ASP A 236 12.83 17.94 0.60
C ASP A 236 12.64 18.01 2.12
N ILE A 237 11.50 17.51 2.64
CA ILE A 237 11.22 17.49 4.08
C ILE A 237 11.66 16.19 4.77
N SER A 238 12.28 15.28 4.03
CA SER A 238 12.67 13.94 4.54
C SER A 238 11.49 13.17 5.16
N ALA A 239 10.33 13.21 4.51
CA ALA A 239 9.17 12.45 4.95
C ALA A 239 9.45 10.94 4.90
N ASP A 240 9.04 10.23 5.95
CA ASP A 240 9.24 8.79 6.06
C ASP A 240 7.94 7.98 5.94
N PHE A 241 6.80 8.67 5.84
CA PHE A 241 5.50 8.06 5.61
C PHE A 241 4.53 9.04 4.94
N MET A 242 3.64 8.53 4.10
CA MET A 242 2.60 9.33 3.46
C MET A 242 1.21 8.72 3.69
N VAL A 243 0.21 9.60 3.83
CA VAL A 243 -1.21 9.25 3.91
C VAL A 243 -1.93 9.98 2.80
N MET A 244 -2.71 9.29 1.99
CA MET A 244 -3.51 9.91 0.94
C MET A 244 -4.76 9.11 0.61
N GLY A 245 -5.77 9.77 0.08
CA GLY A 245 -6.91 9.10 -0.54
C GLY A 245 -6.48 8.35 -1.80
N GLY A 246 -6.97 7.14 -1.97
CA GLY A 246 -6.83 6.39 -3.19
C GLY A 246 -8.02 6.65 -4.13
N TYR A 247 -7.77 7.06 -5.38
CA TYR A 247 -8.81 7.16 -6.43
C TYR A 247 -10.02 8.07 -6.12
N GLY A 248 -9.79 9.24 -5.52
CA GLY A 248 -10.83 10.17 -5.05
C GLY A 248 -11.70 10.83 -6.13
N HIS A 249 -11.28 10.89 -7.38
CA HIS A 249 -12.01 11.56 -8.47
C HIS A 249 -12.66 10.57 -9.43
N SER A 250 -14.01 10.63 -9.45
CA SER A 250 -14.99 10.03 -10.38
C SER A 250 -14.93 8.53 -10.62
N ARG A 251 -15.94 7.88 -10.09
CA ARG A 251 -16.42 6.56 -10.48
C ARG A 251 -16.98 6.60 -11.92
N LEU A 252 -16.13 6.43 -12.91
CA LEU A 252 -16.53 5.69 -14.09
C LEU A 252 -15.72 4.39 -14.03
N ARG A 253 -16.43 3.33 -13.83
CA ARG A 253 -16.01 1.95 -13.52
C ARG A 253 -15.23 1.25 -14.61
N GLU A 254 -14.61 1.99 -15.52
CA GLU A 254 -13.82 1.42 -16.62
C GLU A 254 -12.66 2.37 -16.94
N TYR A 255 -11.45 1.99 -16.53
CA TYR A 255 -10.17 2.46 -17.10
C TYR A 255 -9.61 3.85 -16.78
N VAL A 256 -10.07 4.60 -15.78
CA VAL A 256 -9.36 5.85 -15.43
C VAL A 256 -8.90 5.82 -13.96
N LEU A 257 -7.77 5.20 -13.75
CA LEU A 257 -6.96 5.37 -12.53
C LEU A 257 -6.66 6.87 -12.38
N GLY A 258 -7.05 7.50 -11.28
CA GLY A 258 -6.74 8.91 -11.03
C GLY A 258 -5.24 9.16 -11.20
N GLY A 259 -4.86 10.11 -12.04
CA GLY A 259 -3.48 10.32 -12.45
C GLY A 259 -2.50 10.46 -11.28
N ALA A 260 -2.92 11.09 -10.17
CA ALA A 260 -2.09 11.24 -8.98
C ALA A 260 -1.82 9.90 -8.28
N THR A 261 -2.83 9.08 -8.00
CA THR A 261 -2.64 7.78 -7.32
C THR A 261 -1.77 6.84 -8.14
N ARG A 262 -2.03 6.75 -9.46
CA ARG A 262 -1.25 5.91 -10.36
C ARG A 262 0.21 6.38 -10.44
N GLY A 263 0.43 7.68 -10.55
CA GLY A 263 1.78 8.24 -10.60
C GLY A 263 2.55 8.01 -9.30
N ILE A 264 1.91 8.16 -8.13
CA ILE A 264 2.52 7.83 -6.85
C ILE A 264 2.86 6.33 -6.80
N LEU A 265 1.92 5.43 -7.10
CA LEU A 265 2.17 3.99 -7.09
C LEU A 265 3.28 3.56 -8.07
N ALA A 266 3.47 4.28 -9.16
CA ALA A 266 4.54 3.99 -10.13
C ALA A 266 5.93 4.44 -9.66
N SER A 267 6.02 5.55 -8.88
CA SER A 267 7.30 6.23 -8.63
C SER A 267 7.59 6.49 -7.14
N MET A 268 6.75 5.96 -6.23
CA MET A 268 6.88 6.21 -4.80
C MET A 268 8.21 5.74 -4.22
N THR A 269 8.73 6.54 -3.29
CA THR A 269 9.99 6.29 -2.57
C THR A 269 9.81 6.14 -1.07
N LEU A 270 8.60 6.36 -0.57
CA LEU A 270 8.23 6.23 0.84
C LEU A 270 6.94 5.41 1.00
N PRO A 271 6.79 4.64 2.08
CA PRO A 271 5.56 3.88 2.34
C PRO A 271 4.35 4.78 2.41
N THR A 272 3.27 4.37 1.76
CA THR A 272 2.06 5.19 1.61
C THR A 272 0.82 4.43 2.04
N LEU A 273 0.09 4.97 3.04
CA LEU A 273 -1.23 4.50 3.41
C LEU A 273 -2.28 5.12 2.50
N MET A 274 -3.12 4.27 1.93
CA MET A 274 -4.22 4.66 1.06
C MET A 274 -5.54 4.06 1.54
N SER A 275 -6.63 4.83 1.38
CA SER A 275 -8.02 4.39 1.60
C SER A 275 -8.93 4.95 0.49
N ASN A 276 -10.01 4.22 0.21
CA ASN A 276 -11.01 4.60 -0.79
C ASN A 276 -12.42 4.74 -0.18
#